data_d9fc2043fad277bdd1903b6258a2e26f
#
_entry.id   d9fc2043fad277bdd1903b6258a2e26f
#
_cell.length_a   1.000
_cell.length_b   1.000
_cell.length_c   1.000
_cell.angle_alpha   90.00
_cell.angle_beta   90.00
_cell.angle_gamma   90.00
#
_symmetry.space_group_name_H-M   'P 1'
#
loop_
_entity.id
_entity.type
_entity.pdbx_description
1 polymer ?
#
loop_
_entity_poly.entity_id
_entity_poly.type
_entity_poly.pdbx_seq_one_letter_code
_entity_poly.pdbx_strand_id
1 'polypeptide(L)'
;MPSVGLPGAQGDDQVTGTPPVTLVCCGVIGTTVSDNGMVERAYSEAIATQGVVTGTSAYARSMAGVHRSRGQYTLDVMHSLFPENQPRAQAAQLAFDRSYGAAIGRTGVAAVPGAELALDKLRGSGVRVCLISGFSKKVFASVLDALGWWDKIDLAVSPDETPRGAPAPDLVLTAMLRLGVDDVRETAVAMSTEAGVKAGRRAGASVVAGVLTGTVPDGRLRRAGASHVLGSVADLPDLLTATGPAEDLAGR
;
A
#
# COMPACT_ATOMS: atom_id res chain seq x y z
N MET A 1 62.36 -2.50 17.28
CA MET A 1 60.92 -2.74 17.17
C MET A 1 60.38 -1.88 16.05
N PRO A 2 60.08 -2.40 14.85
CA PRO A 2 59.48 -1.58 13.79
C PRO A 2 57.99 -1.40 14.02
N SER A 3 57.52 -0.17 13.90
CA SER A 3 56.10 0.23 13.96
C SER A 3 55.37 -0.25 12.72
N VAL A 4 54.32 -1.05 12.91
CA VAL A 4 53.36 -1.46 11.87
C VAL A 4 52.39 -0.30 11.61
N GLY A 5 52.53 0.34 10.46
CA GLY A 5 51.56 1.32 9.99
C GLY A 5 50.28 0.61 9.57
N LEU A 6 49.14 1.07 10.09
CA LEU A 6 47.80 0.67 9.63
C LEU A 6 47.56 1.23 8.21
N PRO A 7 46.98 0.44 7.28
CA PRO A 7 46.62 0.96 5.99
C PRO A 7 45.47 1.98 6.13
N GLY A 8 45.64 3.14 5.50
CA GLY A 8 44.66 4.20 5.47
C GLY A 8 43.33 3.70 4.90
N ALA A 9 42.23 4.04 5.55
CA ALA A 9 40.90 3.87 5.06
C ALA A 9 40.80 4.61 3.72
N GLN A 10 40.64 3.87 2.64
CA GLN A 10 40.21 4.41 1.35
C GLN A 10 38.82 4.97 1.55
N GLY A 11 38.66 6.25 1.24
CA GLY A 11 37.38 6.92 1.32
C GLY A 11 36.33 6.21 0.44
N ASP A 12 35.21 5.87 1.04
CA ASP A 12 33.99 5.53 0.31
C ASP A 12 33.67 6.73 -0.59
N ASP A 13 33.80 6.57 -1.88
CA ASP A 13 33.22 7.47 -2.86
C ASP A 13 31.71 7.49 -2.62
N GLN A 14 31.24 8.51 -1.92
CA GLN A 14 29.82 8.75 -1.73
C GLN A 14 29.18 9.00 -3.11
N VAL A 15 28.55 7.98 -3.66
CA VAL A 15 27.62 8.11 -4.77
C VAL A 15 26.48 9.00 -4.30
N THR A 16 26.56 10.29 -4.60
CA THR A 16 25.64 11.35 -4.10
C THR A 16 24.29 11.37 -4.84
N GLY A 17 23.99 10.39 -5.68
CA GLY A 17 22.73 10.27 -6.41
C GLY A 17 21.73 9.33 -5.70
N THR A 18 20.43 9.62 -5.81
CA THR A 18 19.38 8.66 -5.46
C THR A 18 19.46 7.49 -6.43
N PRO A 19 19.56 6.23 -5.97
CA PRO A 19 19.60 5.08 -6.86
C PRO A 19 18.29 4.96 -7.66
N PRO A 20 18.31 4.33 -8.83
CA PRO A 20 17.11 4.10 -9.60
C PRO A 20 16.13 3.22 -8.82
N VAL A 21 14.83 3.48 -9.00
CA VAL A 21 13.78 2.67 -8.38
C VAL A 21 13.74 1.30 -9.02
N THR A 22 13.90 0.24 -8.23
CA THR A 22 13.85 -1.18 -8.65
C THR A 22 12.64 -1.91 -8.08
N LEU A 23 11.93 -1.31 -7.12
CA LEU A 23 10.71 -1.84 -6.51
C LEU A 23 9.63 -0.77 -6.40
N VAL A 24 8.41 -1.13 -6.80
CA VAL A 24 7.22 -0.32 -6.53
C VAL A 24 6.26 -1.09 -5.63
N CYS A 25 5.84 -0.49 -4.52
CA CYS A 25 4.77 -0.98 -3.67
C CYS A 25 3.50 -0.16 -3.92
N CYS A 26 2.48 -0.76 -4.53
CA CYS A 26 1.20 -0.11 -4.79
C CYS A 26 0.12 -0.58 -3.81
N GLY A 27 -0.70 0.35 -3.34
CA GLY A 27 -1.95 0.03 -2.63
C GLY A 27 -2.97 -0.62 -3.57
N VAL A 28 -3.95 -1.31 -2.98
CA VAL A 28 -5.00 -1.99 -3.75
C VAL A 28 -6.19 -1.05 -3.90
N ILE A 29 -7.12 -1.03 -2.96
CA ILE A 29 -8.38 -0.28 -3.11
C ILE A 29 -8.14 1.24 -3.13
N GLY A 30 -8.68 1.87 -4.17
CA GLY A 30 -8.54 3.31 -4.44
C GLY A 30 -7.19 3.69 -5.06
N THR A 31 -6.24 2.75 -5.22
CA THR A 31 -4.96 2.99 -5.90
C THR A 31 -4.91 2.26 -7.23
N THR A 32 -4.93 0.93 -7.22
CA THR A 32 -4.92 0.08 -8.43
C THR A 32 -6.28 -0.53 -8.73
N VAL A 33 -7.15 -0.65 -7.74
CA VAL A 33 -8.46 -1.30 -7.82
C VAL A 33 -9.56 -0.38 -7.33
N SER A 34 -10.66 -0.29 -8.07
CA SER A 34 -11.93 0.33 -7.67
C SER A 34 -12.91 -0.75 -7.22
N ASP A 35 -13.53 -0.54 -6.05
CA ASP A 35 -14.50 -1.48 -5.48
C ASP A 35 -15.94 -0.96 -5.42
N ASN A 36 -16.18 0.22 -5.98
CA ASN A 36 -17.50 0.86 -6.01
C ASN A 36 -18.18 0.95 -4.62
N GLY A 37 -17.38 1.16 -3.56
CA GLY A 37 -17.86 1.31 -2.18
C GLY A 37 -18.22 -0.01 -1.49
N MET A 38 -17.81 -1.16 -2.02
CA MET A 38 -18.06 -2.46 -1.39
C MET A 38 -17.36 -2.59 -0.02
N VAL A 39 -16.16 -2.03 0.13
CA VAL A 39 -15.44 -2.00 1.43
C VAL A 39 -16.27 -1.31 2.51
N GLU A 40 -16.87 -0.16 2.18
CA GLU A 40 -17.66 0.60 3.15
C GLU A 40 -18.93 -0.16 3.55
N ARG A 41 -19.61 -0.81 2.58
CA ARG A 41 -20.76 -1.67 2.84
C ARG A 41 -20.38 -2.88 3.70
N ALA A 42 -19.25 -3.52 3.44
CA ALA A 42 -18.77 -4.65 4.23
C ALA A 42 -18.46 -4.26 5.68
N TYR A 43 -17.86 -3.08 5.92
CA TYR A 43 -17.71 -2.54 7.28
C TYR A 43 -19.06 -2.29 7.95
N SER A 44 -20.01 -1.69 7.25
CA SER A 44 -21.36 -1.45 7.76
C SER A 44 -22.05 -2.75 8.19
N GLU A 45 -22.01 -3.77 7.36
CA GLU A 45 -22.58 -5.08 7.66
C GLU A 45 -21.85 -5.76 8.82
N ALA A 46 -20.52 -5.74 8.83
CA ALA A 46 -19.72 -6.32 9.91
C ALA A 46 -20.03 -5.68 11.27
N ILE A 47 -20.15 -4.36 11.33
CA ILE A 47 -20.50 -3.61 12.53
C ILE A 47 -21.93 -3.93 12.97
N ALA A 48 -22.88 -4.06 12.03
CA ALA A 48 -24.26 -4.41 12.32
C ALA A 48 -24.38 -5.81 12.92
N THR A 49 -23.58 -6.80 12.46
CA THR A 49 -23.56 -8.16 13.06
C THR A 49 -23.13 -8.15 14.55
N GLN A 50 -22.47 -7.09 14.97
CA GLN A 50 -22.06 -6.88 16.36
C GLN A 50 -23.11 -6.11 17.19
N GLY A 51 -24.33 -6.01 16.70
CA GLY A 51 -25.44 -5.35 17.42
C GLY A 51 -25.43 -3.82 17.36
N VAL A 52 -24.60 -3.22 16.51
CA VAL A 52 -24.61 -1.75 16.30
C VAL A 52 -25.65 -1.42 15.21
N VAL A 53 -26.79 -0.89 15.65
CA VAL A 53 -27.93 -0.63 14.76
C VAL A 53 -27.67 0.54 13.83
N THR A 54 -27.91 0.32 12.52
CA THR A 54 -27.81 1.36 11.49
C THR A 54 -28.74 2.54 11.80
N GLY A 55 -28.28 3.77 11.51
CA GLY A 55 -29.03 4.99 11.79
C GLY A 55 -28.88 5.53 13.21
N THR A 56 -28.23 4.81 14.10
CA THR A 56 -27.95 5.29 15.48
C THR A 56 -26.67 6.14 15.56
N SER A 57 -26.55 6.94 16.62
CA SER A 57 -25.32 7.70 16.90
C SER A 57 -24.10 6.79 17.14
N ALA A 58 -24.31 5.58 17.66
CA ALA A 58 -23.26 4.57 17.81
C ALA A 58 -22.74 4.10 16.45
N TYR A 59 -23.65 3.80 15.52
CA TYR A 59 -23.28 3.45 14.16
C TYR A 59 -22.52 4.58 13.45
N ALA A 60 -23.01 5.83 13.57
CA ALA A 60 -22.34 6.98 12.95
C ALA A 60 -20.89 7.16 13.50
N ARG A 61 -20.69 6.98 14.82
CA ARG A 61 -19.34 7.03 15.43
C ARG A 61 -18.45 5.90 14.93
N SER A 62 -18.98 4.69 14.80
CA SER A 62 -18.22 3.53 14.28
C SER A 62 -17.79 3.77 12.82
N MET A 63 -18.70 4.20 11.95
CA MET A 63 -18.36 4.50 10.56
C MET A 63 -17.39 5.68 10.42
N ALA A 64 -17.50 6.70 11.26
CA ALA A 64 -16.50 7.76 11.34
C ALA A 64 -15.11 7.21 11.74
N GLY A 65 -15.06 6.22 12.64
CA GLY A 65 -13.84 5.47 12.98
C GLY A 65 -13.25 4.75 11.78
N VAL A 66 -14.07 4.00 11.05
CA VAL A 66 -13.67 3.32 9.79
C VAL A 66 -13.08 4.31 8.80
N HIS A 67 -13.74 5.45 8.58
CA HIS A 67 -13.25 6.47 7.64
C HIS A 67 -11.91 7.07 8.04
N ARG A 68 -11.66 7.29 9.34
CA ARG A 68 -10.36 7.77 9.83
C ARG A 68 -9.25 6.74 9.71
N SER A 69 -9.59 5.47 9.74
CA SER A 69 -8.64 4.34 9.74
C SER A 69 -8.46 3.69 8.36
N ARG A 70 -8.91 4.36 7.29
CA ARG A 70 -8.75 3.83 5.92
C ARG A 70 -7.31 3.48 5.59
N GLY A 71 -7.11 2.30 5.01
CA GLY A 71 -5.81 1.77 4.64
C GLY A 71 -5.04 1.09 5.78
N GLN A 72 -5.59 1.08 7.00
CA GLN A 72 -5.05 0.27 8.09
C GLN A 72 -5.51 -1.19 7.95
N TYR A 73 -4.89 -2.08 8.71
CA TYR A 73 -5.34 -3.47 8.80
C TYR A 73 -6.77 -3.54 9.31
N THR A 74 -7.63 -4.28 8.61
CA THR A 74 -9.06 -4.35 8.96
C THR A 74 -9.30 -4.87 10.38
N LEU A 75 -8.49 -5.80 10.88
CA LEU A 75 -8.56 -6.27 12.25
C LEU A 75 -8.20 -5.17 13.27
N ASP A 76 -7.17 -4.36 12.99
CA ASP A 76 -6.80 -3.22 13.86
C ASP A 76 -7.93 -2.18 13.91
N VAL A 77 -8.60 -1.97 12.78
CA VAL A 77 -9.80 -1.11 12.73
C VAL A 77 -10.88 -1.68 13.64
N MET A 78 -11.17 -3.00 13.55
CA MET A 78 -12.15 -3.65 14.42
C MET A 78 -11.76 -3.60 15.90
N HIS A 79 -10.47 -3.79 16.23
CA HIS A 79 -9.98 -3.60 17.61
C HIS A 79 -10.21 -2.18 18.12
N SER A 80 -10.02 -1.17 17.26
CA SER A 80 -10.27 0.23 17.64
C SER A 80 -11.75 0.55 17.85
N LEU A 81 -12.64 -0.18 17.17
CA LEU A 81 -14.10 -0.04 17.34
C LEU A 81 -14.63 -0.79 18.56
N PHE A 82 -13.98 -1.89 18.95
CA PHE A 82 -14.37 -2.77 20.05
C PHE A 82 -13.18 -3.02 21.01
N PRO A 83 -12.60 -1.97 21.62
CA PRO A 83 -11.31 -2.07 22.33
C PRO A 83 -11.35 -2.99 23.54
N GLU A 84 -12.48 -3.07 24.23
CA GLU A 84 -12.66 -3.89 25.45
C GLU A 84 -13.08 -5.34 25.15
N ASN A 85 -13.22 -5.72 23.87
CA ASN A 85 -13.75 -7.02 23.49
C ASN A 85 -13.07 -7.61 22.27
N GLN A 86 -11.93 -8.26 22.49
CA GLN A 86 -11.13 -8.91 21.46
C GLN A 86 -11.94 -9.95 20.64
N PRO A 87 -12.72 -10.87 21.25
CA PRO A 87 -13.56 -11.81 20.50
C PRO A 87 -14.58 -11.11 19.59
N ARG A 88 -15.13 -9.97 20.02
CA ARG A 88 -16.07 -9.18 19.22
C ARG A 88 -15.39 -8.52 18.01
N ALA A 89 -14.19 -7.99 18.20
CA ALA A 89 -13.38 -7.43 17.12
C ALA A 89 -13.05 -8.51 16.07
N GLN A 90 -12.64 -9.71 16.52
CA GLN A 90 -12.36 -10.85 15.63
C GLN A 90 -13.63 -11.33 14.91
N ALA A 91 -14.77 -11.39 15.58
CA ALA A 91 -16.04 -11.74 14.96
C ALA A 91 -16.47 -10.73 13.90
N ALA A 92 -16.26 -9.44 14.16
CA ALA A 92 -16.49 -8.36 13.20
C ALA A 92 -15.55 -8.47 11.99
N GLN A 93 -14.28 -8.80 12.20
CA GLN A 93 -13.33 -9.05 11.10
C GLN A 93 -13.79 -10.22 10.21
N LEU A 94 -14.18 -11.33 10.80
CA LEU A 94 -14.69 -12.47 10.04
C LEU A 94 -15.98 -12.14 9.29
N ALA A 95 -16.84 -11.30 9.85
CA ALA A 95 -18.04 -10.83 9.18
C ALA A 95 -17.70 -9.91 7.99
N PHE A 96 -16.71 -9.02 8.15
CA PHE A 96 -16.18 -8.21 7.05
C PHE A 96 -15.64 -9.08 5.92
N ASP A 97 -14.78 -10.05 6.22
CA ASP A 97 -14.16 -10.91 5.22
C ASP A 97 -15.21 -11.70 4.42
N ARG A 98 -16.25 -12.22 5.10
CA ARG A 98 -17.37 -12.89 4.43
C ARG A 98 -18.18 -11.95 3.55
N SER A 99 -18.56 -10.79 4.08
CA SER A 99 -19.37 -9.80 3.34
C SER A 99 -18.64 -9.30 2.10
N TYR A 100 -17.39 -8.88 2.27
CA TYR A 100 -16.61 -8.33 1.15
C TYR A 100 -16.27 -9.41 0.11
N GLY A 101 -15.85 -10.61 0.54
CA GLY A 101 -15.61 -11.73 -0.35
C GLY A 101 -16.86 -12.14 -1.15
N ALA A 102 -18.04 -12.18 -0.50
CA ALA A 102 -19.29 -12.42 -1.19
C ALA A 102 -19.66 -11.30 -2.18
N ALA A 103 -19.35 -10.04 -1.86
CA ALA A 103 -19.58 -8.91 -2.76
C ALA A 103 -18.67 -9.00 -4.00
N ILE A 104 -17.40 -9.34 -3.84
CA ILE A 104 -16.47 -9.60 -4.96
C ILE A 104 -17.05 -10.69 -5.88
N GLY A 105 -17.52 -11.81 -5.33
CA GLY A 105 -18.09 -12.92 -6.12
C GLY A 105 -19.38 -12.55 -6.88
N ARG A 106 -20.16 -11.58 -6.40
CA ARG A 106 -21.41 -11.15 -7.03
C ARG A 106 -21.23 -10.02 -8.06
N THR A 107 -20.43 -9.02 -7.73
CA THR A 107 -20.31 -7.77 -8.50
C THR A 107 -18.97 -7.61 -9.19
N GLY A 108 -17.96 -8.36 -8.73
CA GLY A 108 -16.57 -8.17 -9.14
C GLY A 108 -15.96 -6.89 -8.57
N VAL A 109 -14.70 -6.73 -8.84
CA VAL A 109 -13.90 -5.50 -8.65
C VAL A 109 -13.36 -5.10 -10.02
N ALA A 110 -13.00 -3.85 -10.21
CA ALA A 110 -12.45 -3.38 -11.47
C ALA A 110 -11.08 -2.73 -11.25
N ALA A 111 -10.19 -2.85 -12.21
CA ALA A 111 -8.98 -2.06 -12.25
C ALA A 111 -9.33 -0.56 -12.31
N VAL A 112 -8.54 0.26 -11.62
CA VAL A 112 -8.54 1.70 -11.89
C VAL A 112 -8.10 1.91 -13.35
N PRO A 113 -8.76 2.80 -14.12
CA PRO A 113 -8.37 3.02 -15.50
C PRO A 113 -6.87 3.29 -15.67
N GLY A 114 -6.22 2.51 -16.54
CA GLY A 114 -4.79 2.57 -16.79
C GLY A 114 -3.89 1.85 -15.77
N ALA A 115 -4.43 1.31 -14.68
CA ALA A 115 -3.63 0.61 -13.67
C ALA A 115 -2.89 -0.60 -14.24
N GLU A 116 -3.57 -1.48 -14.98
CA GLU A 116 -2.93 -2.66 -15.57
C GLU A 116 -1.78 -2.28 -16.51
N LEU A 117 -2.00 -1.30 -17.38
CA LEU A 117 -0.96 -0.80 -18.28
C LEU A 117 0.23 -0.22 -17.52
N ALA A 118 -0.03 0.46 -16.38
CA ALA A 118 1.03 1.00 -15.53
C ALA A 118 1.86 -0.13 -14.89
N LEU A 119 1.21 -1.19 -14.36
CA LEU A 119 1.90 -2.36 -13.82
C LEU A 119 2.75 -3.07 -14.91
N ASP A 120 2.18 -3.26 -16.10
CA ASP A 120 2.89 -3.87 -17.23
C ASP A 120 4.11 -3.03 -17.69
N LYS A 121 3.97 -1.70 -17.77
CA LYS A 121 5.07 -0.78 -18.09
C LYS A 121 6.20 -0.84 -17.05
N LEU A 122 5.86 -0.81 -15.74
CA LEU A 122 6.84 -0.91 -14.68
C LEU A 122 7.63 -2.21 -14.77
N ARG A 123 6.94 -3.34 -14.90
CA ARG A 123 7.60 -4.65 -15.03
C ARG A 123 8.41 -4.76 -16.32
N GLY A 124 7.90 -4.22 -17.42
CA GLY A 124 8.61 -4.17 -18.71
C GLY A 124 9.90 -3.35 -18.68
N SER A 125 10.00 -2.38 -17.76
CA SER A 125 11.24 -1.62 -17.50
C SER A 125 12.14 -2.24 -16.42
N GLY A 126 11.84 -3.46 -15.96
CA GLY A 126 12.64 -4.19 -14.97
C GLY A 126 12.34 -3.81 -13.52
N VAL A 127 11.33 -2.97 -13.26
CA VAL A 127 10.89 -2.62 -11.92
C VAL A 127 9.97 -3.71 -11.37
N ARG A 128 10.28 -4.25 -10.20
CA ARG A 128 9.44 -5.23 -9.51
C ARG A 128 8.20 -4.56 -8.95
N VAL A 129 7.05 -5.22 -9.07
CA VAL A 129 5.76 -4.71 -8.61
C VAL A 129 5.23 -5.53 -7.46
N CYS A 130 5.06 -4.90 -6.30
CA CYS A 130 4.39 -5.47 -5.14
C CYS A 130 3.06 -4.76 -4.90
N LEU A 131 1.98 -5.52 -4.72
CA LEU A 131 0.74 -4.98 -4.18
C LEU A 131 0.70 -5.18 -2.67
N ILE A 132 0.33 -4.14 -1.93
CA ILE A 132 0.16 -4.18 -0.48
C ILE A 132 -1.26 -3.74 -0.10
N SER A 133 -1.86 -4.42 0.86
CA SER A 133 -3.26 -4.23 1.25
C SER A 133 -3.40 -4.14 2.78
N GLY A 134 -4.48 -3.52 3.25
CA GLY A 134 -4.93 -3.59 4.64
C GLY A 134 -5.90 -4.75 4.90
N PHE A 135 -6.18 -5.60 3.93
CA PHE A 135 -7.07 -6.76 4.08
C PHE A 135 -6.34 -8.00 4.58
N SER A 136 -7.10 -8.94 5.13
CA SER A 136 -6.60 -10.29 5.37
C SER A 136 -6.09 -10.93 4.08
N LYS A 137 -5.13 -11.84 4.19
CA LYS A 137 -4.56 -12.57 3.05
C LYS A 137 -5.63 -13.22 2.17
N LYS A 138 -6.67 -13.78 2.81
CA LYS A 138 -7.79 -14.44 2.12
C LYS A 138 -8.58 -13.46 1.25
N VAL A 139 -8.94 -12.31 1.81
CA VAL A 139 -9.70 -11.26 1.06
C VAL A 139 -8.84 -10.69 -0.04
N PHE A 140 -7.58 -10.43 0.23
CA PHE A 140 -6.66 -9.90 -0.77
C PHE A 140 -6.48 -10.87 -1.96
N ALA A 141 -6.30 -12.17 -1.69
CA ALA A 141 -6.27 -13.18 -2.73
C ALA A 141 -7.54 -13.17 -3.59
N SER A 142 -8.73 -13.07 -2.96
CA SER A 142 -9.99 -13.00 -3.71
C SER A 142 -10.08 -11.79 -4.65
N VAL A 143 -9.49 -10.65 -4.29
CA VAL A 143 -9.40 -9.48 -5.18
C VAL A 143 -8.49 -9.77 -6.38
N LEU A 144 -7.32 -10.37 -6.15
CA LEU A 144 -6.37 -10.72 -7.20
C LEU A 144 -6.91 -11.80 -8.14
N ASP A 145 -7.61 -12.81 -7.60
CA ASP A 145 -8.29 -13.86 -8.37
C ASP A 145 -9.36 -13.26 -9.30
N ALA A 146 -10.19 -12.35 -8.75
CA ALA A 146 -11.26 -11.71 -9.52
C ALA A 146 -10.76 -10.83 -10.67
N LEU A 147 -9.54 -10.30 -10.57
CA LEU A 147 -8.89 -9.50 -11.61
C LEU A 147 -7.97 -10.33 -12.52
N GLY A 148 -7.62 -11.55 -12.13
CA GLY A 148 -6.60 -12.36 -12.84
C GLY A 148 -5.20 -11.74 -12.76
N TRP A 149 -4.82 -11.13 -11.63
CA TRP A 149 -3.62 -10.30 -11.53
C TRP A 149 -2.37 -11.00 -10.98
N TRP A 150 -2.42 -12.31 -10.75
CA TRP A 150 -1.27 -13.04 -10.20
C TRP A 150 -0.04 -13.01 -11.12
N ASP A 151 -0.23 -12.93 -12.43
CA ASP A 151 0.82 -12.82 -13.42
C ASP A 151 1.29 -11.37 -13.70
N LYS A 152 0.55 -10.38 -13.19
CA LYS A 152 0.86 -8.95 -13.36
C LYS A 152 1.70 -8.35 -12.24
N ILE A 153 1.96 -9.11 -11.18
CA ILE A 153 2.70 -8.67 -10.00
C ILE A 153 3.78 -9.67 -9.62
N ASP A 154 4.81 -9.21 -8.95
CA ASP A 154 5.90 -10.06 -8.46
C ASP A 154 5.65 -10.53 -7.01
N LEU A 155 4.84 -9.77 -6.24
CA LEU A 155 4.52 -10.09 -4.87
C LEU A 155 3.20 -9.44 -4.42
N ALA A 156 2.46 -10.14 -3.55
CA ALA A 156 1.36 -9.59 -2.77
C ALA A 156 1.69 -9.73 -1.28
N VAL A 157 1.57 -8.64 -0.51
CA VAL A 157 1.83 -8.65 0.95
C VAL A 157 0.61 -8.15 1.70
N SER A 158 0.13 -8.96 2.64
CA SER A 158 -0.98 -8.66 3.54
C SER A 158 -0.49 -8.46 4.98
N PRO A 159 -1.26 -7.79 5.86
CA PRO A 159 -0.89 -7.62 7.26
C PRO A 159 -0.78 -8.93 8.05
N ASP A 160 -1.43 -10.01 7.60
CA ASP A 160 -1.29 -11.34 8.22
C ASP A 160 0.15 -11.89 8.12
N GLU A 161 0.97 -11.30 7.26
CA GLU A 161 2.34 -11.73 6.97
C GLU A 161 3.40 -10.82 7.60
N THR A 162 2.96 -9.80 8.36
CA THR A 162 3.83 -8.78 8.94
C THR A 162 3.47 -8.53 10.40
N PRO A 163 4.41 -8.07 11.23
CA PRO A 163 4.11 -7.75 12.64
C PRO A 163 3.05 -6.65 12.80
N ARG A 164 3.00 -5.67 11.89
CA ARG A 164 2.09 -4.52 11.96
C ARG A 164 1.60 -4.13 10.57
N GLY A 165 0.33 -3.74 10.47
CA GLY A 165 -0.23 -3.11 9.28
C GLY A 165 0.14 -1.62 9.15
N ALA A 166 -0.25 -0.99 8.03
CA ALA A 166 -0.12 0.45 7.87
C ALA A 166 -0.85 1.21 9.01
N PRO A 167 -0.28 2.29 9.53
CA PRO A 167 0.80 3.12 9.00
C PRO A 167 2.23 2.71 9.40
N ALA A 168 2.46 1.50 9.94
CA ALA A 168 3.81 0.98 10.15
C ALA A 168 4.48 0.66 8.81
N PRO A 169 5.82 0.67 8.72
CA PRO A 169 6.54 0.44 7.46
C PRO A 169 6.61 -1.04 7.07
N ASP A 170 6.14 -1.94 7.92
CA ASP A 170 6.41 -3.38 7.88
C ASP A 170 6.02 -4.03 6.55
N LEU A 171 4.89 -3.64 5.95
CA LEU A 171 4.46 -4.16 4.64
C LEU A 171 5.48 -3.82 3.53
N VAL A 172 5.97 -2.59 3.50
CA VAL A 172 6.95 -2.13 2.51
C VAL A 172 8.29 -2.83 2.72
N LEU A 173 8.77 -2.87 3.97
CA LEU A 173 10.03 -3.53 4.33
C LEU A 173 9.97 -5.04 4.06
N THR A 174 8.82 -5.69 4.29
CA THR A 174 8.61 -7.10 3.95
C THR A 174 8.67 -7.33 2.44
N ALA A 175 8.09 -6.42 1.64
CA ALA A 175 8.19 -6.48 0.18
C ALA A 175 9.65 -6.40 -0.29
N MET A 176 10.43 -5.45 0.26
CA MET A 176 11.86 -5.31 -0.02
C MET A 176 12.64 -6.61 0.29
N LEU A 177 12.49 -7.13 1.51
CA LEU A 177 13.18 -8.34 1.94
C LEU A 177 12.87 -9.54 1.07
N ARG A 178 11.58 -9.74 0.71
CA ARG A 178 11.16 -10.87 -0.11
C ARG A 178 11.57 -10.75 -1.58
N LEU A 179 11.71 -9.53 -2.07
CA LEU A 179 12.13 -9.27 -3.45
C LEU A 179 13.62 -8.96 -3.56
N GLY A 180 14.40 -9.05 -2.49
CA GLY A 180 15.85 -8.85 -2.51
C GLY A 180 16.25 -7.43 -2.91
N VAL A 181 15.59 -6.41 -2.34
CA VAL A 181 16.00 -5.00 -2.48
C VAL A 181 16.78 -4.60 -1.25
N ASP A 182 18.03 -4.26 -1.43
CA ASP A 182 18.96 -4.00 -0.31
C ASP A 182 18.90 -2.54 0.17
N ASP A 183 18.59 -1.60 -0.72
CA ASP A 183 18.50 -0.18 -0.39
C ASP A 183 17.04 0.31 -0.49
N VAL A 184 16.51 0.82 0.62
CA VAL A 184 15.13 1.36 0.65
C VAL A 184 14.93 2.54 -0.31
N ARG A 185 15.99 3.25 -0.66
CA ARG A 185 15.97 4.33 -1.64
C ARG A 185 15.66 3.85 -3.06
N GLU A 186 15.81 2.56 -3.33
CA GLU A 186 15.38 1.93 -4.58
C GLU A 186 13.88 1.60 -4.60
N THR A 187 13.13 1.99 -3.57
CA THR A 187 11.71 1.70 -3.45
C THR A 187 10.86 2.95 -3.66
N ALA A 188 9.85 2.82 -4.52
CA ALA A 188 8.74 3.76 -4.62
C ALA A 188 7.46 3.17 -4.02
N VAL A 189 6.61 4.03 -3.47
CA VAL A 189 5.33 3.65 -2.87
C VAL A 189 4.22 4.52 -3.46
N ALA A 190 3.14 3.90 -3.95
CA ALA A 190 1.96 4.60 -4.48
C ALA A 190 0.71 4.21 -3.69
N MET A 191 0.08 5.18 -3.01
CA MET A 191 -1.02 4.95 -2.07
C MET A 191 -2.10 6.01 -2.16
N SER A 192 -3.37 5.60 -2.06
CA SER A 192 -4.52 6.48 -2.01
C SER A 192 -5.00 6.81 -0.59
N THR A 193 -4.30 6.33 0.45
CA THR A 193 -4.67 6.51 1.86
C THR A 193 -3.54 7.16 2.67
N GLU A 194 -3.90 7.93 3.71
CA GLU A 194 -2.90 8.52 4.60
C GLU A 194 -2.06 7.45 5.32
N ALA A 195 -2.68 6.34 5.73
CA ALA A 195 -1.97 5.26 6.41
C ALA A 195 -0.91 4.65 5.49
N GLY A 196 -1.25 4.39 4.22
CA GLY A 196 -0.31 3.87 3.22
C GLY A 196 0.83 4.85 2.90
N VAL A 197 0.51 6.14 2.71
CA VAL A 197 1.53 7.19 2.52
C VAL A 197 2.49 7.26 3.71
N LYS A 198 1.96 7.24 4.94
CA LYS A 198 2.79 7.22 6.15
C LYS A 198 3.66 5.97 6.24
N ALA A 199 3.16 4.81 5.80
CA ALA A 199 3.94 3.58 5.78
C ALA A 199 5.14 3.70 4.81
N GLY A 200 4.93 4.18 3.60
CA GLY A 200 6.00 4.44 2.63
C GLY A 200 7.04 5.45 3.15
N ARG A 201 6.57 6.57 3.72
CA ARG A 201 7.44 7.58 4.33
C ARG A 201 8.28 7.02 5.48
N ARG A 202 7.66 6.21 6.35
CA ARG A 202 8.34 5.59 7.50
C ARG A 202 9.31 4.48 7.09
N ALA A 203 9.04 3.81 5.99
CA ALA A 203 9.99 2.86 5.41
C ALA A 203 11.26 3.55 4.88
N GLY A 204 11.17 4.82 4.48
CA GLY A 204 12.29 5.56 3.89
C GLY A 204 12.32 5.46 2.36
N ALA A 205 11.21 5.08 1.72
CA ALA A 205 11.10 5.05 0.26
C ALA A 205 11.48 6.40 -0.38
N SER A 206 12.22 6.37 -1.47
CA SER A 206 12.69 7.57 -2.16
C SER A 206 11.54 8.35 -2.81
N VAL A 207 10.56 7.63 -3.35
CA VAL A 207 9.35 8.20 -3.93
C VAL A 207 8.13 7.71 -3.14
N VAL A 208 7.36 8.64 -2.60
CA VAL A 208 6.07 8.36 -1.96
C VAL A 208 4.98 9.13 -2.69
N ALA A 209 4.30 8.45 -3.61
CA ALA A 209 3.23 9.02 -4.41
C ALA A 209 1.86 8.84 -3.72
N GLY A 210 1.18 9.95 -3.44
CA GLY A 210 -0.24 9.96 -3.13
C GLY A 210 -1.07 9.85 -4.41
N VAL A 211 -2.13 9.04 -4.43
CA VAL A 211 -2.96 8.81 -5.62
C VAL A 211 -4.39 9.29 -5.37
N LEU A 212 -4.95 10.10 -6.26
CA LEU A 212 -6.24 10.77 -6.07
C LEU A 212 -7.46 9.95 -6.52
N THR A 213 -7.25 8.74 -7.05
CA THR A 213 -8.37 7.82 -7.39
C THR A 213 -9.07 7.22 -6.17
N GLY A 214 -8.51 7.42 -4.98
CA GLY A 214 -9.16 7.12 -3.71
C GLY A 214 -10.03 8.29 -3.21
N THR A 215 -10.37 8.27 -1.93
CA THR A 215 -11.26 9.28 -1.31
C THR A 215 -10.52 10.33 -0.49
N VAL A 216 -9.19 10.25 -0.41
CA VAL A 216 -8.37 11.18 0.38
C VAL A 216 -7.91 12.34 -0.52
N PRO A 217 -8.22 13.59 -0.17
CA PRO A 217 -7.84 14.75 -0.98
C PRO A 217 -6.34 15.05 -0.92
N ASP A 218 -5.82 15.72 -1.96
CA ASP A 218 -4.41 16.08 -2.16
C ASP A 218 -3.73 16.61 -0.88
N GLY A 219 -4.29 17.64 -0.27
CA GLY A 219 -3.67 18.28 0.91
C GLY A 219 -3.53 17.33 2.12
N ARG A 220 -4.35 16.29 2.22
CA ARG A 220 -4.21 15.27 3.29
C ARG A 220 -3.11 14.26 2.95
N LEU A 221 -2.99 13.86 1.69
CA LEU A 221 -1.90 12.97 1.24
C LEU A 221 -0.54 13.66 1.41
N ARG A 222 -0.43 14.95 1.04
CA ARG A 222 0.80 15.75 1.27
C ARG A 222 1.14 15.87 2.76
N ARG A 223 0.17 16.17 3.61
CA ARG A 223 0.38 16.22 5.08
C ARG A 223 0.76 14.86 5.66
N ALA A 224 0.34 13.75 5.05
CA ALA A 224 0.76 12.40 5.44
C ALA A 224 2.20 12.08 5.05
N GLY A 225 2.82 12.88 4.16
CA GLY A 225 4.21 12.76 3.73
C GLY A 225 4.40 12.30 2.29
N ALA A 226 3.38 12.44 1.44
CA ALA A 226 3.54 12.21 0.01
C ALA A 226 4.52 13.22 -0.58
N SER A 227 5.58 12.73 -1.25
CA SER A 227 6.53 13.57 -2.00
C SER A 227 5.92 14.05 -3.32
N HIS A 228 5.03 13.24 -3.90
CA HIS A 228 4.30 13.52 -5.13
C HIS A 228 2.82 13.20 -4.94
N VAL A 229 1.95 13.87 -5.69
CA VAL A 229 0.52 13.52 -5.75
C VAL A 229 0.13 13.39 -7.21
N LEU A 230 -0.37 12.20 -7.57
CA LEU A 230 -0.75 11.81 -8.93
C LEU A 230 -2.28 11.78 -9.06
N GLY A 231 -2.77 12.11 -10.24
CA GLY A 231 -4.19 11.94 -10.57
C GLY A 231 -4.60 10.46 -10.52
N SER A 232 -3.74 9.59 -11.04
CA SER A 232 -3.94 8.14 -11.09
C SER A 232 -2.60 7.39 -10.91
N VAL A 233 -2.67 6.11 -10.54
CA VAL A 233 -1.52 5.21 -10.59
C VAL A 233 -0.99 5.03 -12.03
N ALA A 234 -1.83 5.32 -13.03
CA ALA A 234 -1.44 5.33 -14.44
C ALA A 234 -0.28 6.28 -14.75
N ASP A 235 -0.12 7.34 -13.95
CA ASP A 235 0.91 8.37 -14.11
C ASP A 235 2.25 7.96 -13.43
N LEU A 236 2.26 6.86 -12.69
CA LEU A 236 3.43 6.45 -11.89
C LEU A 236 4.65 6.06 -12.75
N PRO A 237 4.53 5.31 -13.86
CA PRO A 237 5.68 5.01 -14.70
C PRO A 237 6.39 6.25 -15.22
N ASP A 238 5.64 7.26 -15.67
CA ASP A 238 6.18 8.51 -16.20
C ASP A 238 6.89 9.32 -15.10
N LEU A 239 6.33 9.34 -13.87
CA LEU A 239 6.99 9.95 -12.71
C LEU A 239 8.34 9.30 -12.44
N LEU A 240 8.41 7.97 -12.42
CA LEU A 240 9.65 7.25 -12.09
C LEU A 240 10.72 7.43 -13.18
N THR A 241 10.32 7.50 -14.44
CA THR A 241 11.23 7.81 -15.55
C THR A 241 11.79 9.23 -15.41
N ALA A 242 10.97 10.21 -15.04
CA ALA A 242 11.39 11.60 -14.87
C ALA A 242 12.29 11.82 -13.63
N THR A 243 12.21 10.95 -12.62
CA THR A 243 13.00 11.03 -11.37
C THR A 243 14.22 10.11 -11.37
N GLY A 244 14.37 9.26 -12.39
CA GLY A 244 15.56 8.44 -12.59
C GLY A 244 16.80 9.29 -12.87
N PRO A 245 18.03 8.74 -12.70
CA PRO A 245 19.24 9.44 -13.10
C PRO A 245 19.12 9.82 -14.60
N ALA A 246 19.42 11.07 -14.91
CA ALA A 246 19.46 11.53 -16.30
C ALA A 246 20.39 10.59 -17.06
N GLU A 247 19.88 9.89 -18.10
CA GLU A 247 20.74 9.18 -19.02
C GLU A 247 21.74 10.20 -19.60
N ASP A 248 23.01 9.92 -19.42
CA ASP A 248 24.11 10.72 -19.94
C ASP A 248 24.06 10.66 -21.47
N LEU A 249 23.28 11.54 -22.10
CA LEU A 249 23.21 11.70 -23.56
C LEU A 249 24.49 12.39 -24.11
N ALA A 250 25.63 12.16 -23.48
CA ALA A 250 26.94 12.57 -23.93
C ALA A 250 27.69 11.38 -24.54
N GLY A 251 27.28 10.97 -25.74
CA GLY A 251 27.95 9.87 -26.45
C GLY A 251 27.49 9.65 -27.90
N ARG A 252 27.50 10.72 -28.70
CA ARG A 252 27.63 10.56 -30.17
C ARG A 252 28.46 11.69 -30.75
#